data_ce2f647dcdfe17d8e18ba19a6f9a5033
#
_entry.id   ce2f647dcdfe17d8e18ba19a6f9a5033
#
_cell.length_a   1.000
_cell.length_b   1.000
_cell.length_c   1.000
_cell.angle_alpha   90.00
_cell.angle_beta   90.00
_cell.angle_gamma   90.00
#
_symmetry.space_group_name_H-M   'P 1'
#
loop_
_entity.id
_entity.type
_entity.pdbx_description
1 polymer ?
#
loop_
_entity_poly.entity_id
_entity_poly.type
_entity_poly.pdbx_seq_one_letter_code
_entity_poly.pdbx_strand_id
1 'polypeptide(L)'
;MQLPVQAFHDTGFALQEPLSGKAVVLVQYPAVRHRLPQAARQYLDGWFAHSTAPPPPELGVHLVPCRSIHGQSMLPALPAALQLGKDRAGGLLAAFCCPTPPDPAWELLYGEDAAQLLL
;
A
#
# COMPACT_ATOMS: atom_id res chain seq x y z
N MET A 1 9.90 -11.09 3.14
CA MET A 1 10.60 -10.03 2.41
C MET A 1 10.57 -8.74 3.21
N GLN A 2 11.68 -8.06 3.26
CA GLN A 2 11.76 -6.74 3.87
C GLN A 2 11.95 -5.69 2.77
N LEU A 3 11.23 -4.58 2.88
CA LEU A 3 11.26 -3.51 1.92
C LEU A 3 11.59 -2.21 2.64
N PRO A 4 12.86 -1.76 2.61
CA PRO A 4 13.19 -0.46 3.20
C PRO A 4 12.50 0.65 2.44
N VAL A 5 11.78 1.51 3.16
CA VAL A 5 11.05 2.61 2.57
C VAL A 5 11.15 3.85 3.45
N GLN A 6 11.01 5.01 2.83
CA GLN A 6 10.86 6.27 3.54
C GLN A 6 9.39 6.45 3.89
N ALA A 7 9.08 6.32 5.18
CA ALA A 7 7.71 6.39 5.67
C ALA A 7 7.40 7.76 6.25
N PHE A 8 6.19 8.23 6.01
CA PHE A 8 5.68 9.50 6.54
C PHE A 8 4.41 9.23 7.34
N HIS A 9 4.36 9.74 8.57
CA HIS A 9 3.18 9.63 9.43
C HIS A 9 2.27 10.82 9.17
N ASP A 10 1.12 10.57 8.57
CA ASP A 10 0.11 11.59 8.29
C ASP A 10 -1.09 11.35 9.19
N THR A 11 -1.26 12.17 10.22
CA THR A 11 -2.34 12.02 11.18
C THR A 11 -3.73 12.25 10.58
N GLY A 12 -3.81 12.93 9.44
CA GLY A 12 -5.06 13.12 8.71
C GLY A 12 -5.41 11.96 7.79
N PHE A 13 -4.49 11.01 7.60
CA PHE A 13 -4.71 9.86 6.75
C PHE A 13 -5.41 8.76 7.54
N ALA A 14 -6.51 8.24 7.00
CA ALA A 14 -7.21 7.10 7.58
C ALA A 14 -7.82 6.30 6.44
N LEU A 15 -7.33 5.08 6.25
CA LEU A 15 -7.83 4.19 5.21
C LEU A 15 -7.90 2.79 5.79
N GLN A 16 -9.05 2.15 5.64
CA GLN A 16 -9.29 0.80 6.10
C GLN A 16 -9.95 -0.01 5.00
N GLU A 17 -9.68 -1.29 4.98
CA GLU A 17 -10.41 -2.19 4.10
C GLU A 17 -11.82 -2.39 4.67
N PRO A 18 -12.89 -2.12 3.89
CA PRO A 18 -14.25 -2.16 4.44
C PRO A 18 -14.68 -3.53 4.97
N LEU A 19 -14.22 -4.62 4.35
CA LEU A 19 -14.66 -5.96 4.72
C LEU A 19 -13.98 -6.49 5.98
N SER A 20 -12.68 -6.24 6.13
CA SER A 20 -11.90 -6.78 7.25
C SER A 20 -11.63 -5.75 8.34
N GLY A 21 -11.77 -4.46 8.05
CA GLY A 21 -11.39 -3.39 8.95
C GLY A 21 -9.88 -3.23 9.12
N LYS A 22 -9.07 -3.92 8.33
CA LYS A 22 -7.62 -3.81 8.43
C LYS A 22 -7.16 -2.42 8.06
N ALA A 23 -6.19 -1.91 8.82
CA ALA A 23 -5.54 -0.64 8.50
C ALA A 23 -4.74 -0.78 7.21
N VAL A 24 -4.75 0.27 6.39
CA VAL A 24 -4.08 0.30 5.10
C VAL A 24 -3.01 1.37 5.13
N VAL A 25 -1.80 1.01 4.71
CA VAL A 25 -0.74 1.97 4.42
C VAL A 25 -0.68 2.17 2.91
N LEU A 26 -0.30 3.37 2.50
CA LEU A 26 -0.29 3.74 1.09
C LEU A 26 1.15 3.82 0.60
N VAL A 27 1.44 3.15 -0.51
CA VAL A 27 2.79 3.05 -1.05
C VAL A 27 2.80 3.61 -2.47
N GLN A 28 3.72 4.51 -2.76
CA GLN A 28 3.92 4.99 -4.12
C GLN A 28 4.67 3.92 -4.91
N TYR A 29 3.95 3.25 -5.82
CA TYR A 29 4.50 2.12 -6.56
C TYR A 29 5.77 2.46 -7.33
N PRO A 30 5.84 3.57 -8.10
CA PRO A 30 7.06 3.86 -8.85
C PRO A 30 8.31 4.01 -7.98
N ALA A 31 8.15 4.46 -6.73
CA ALA A 31 9.27 4.66 -5.83
C ALA A 31 9.86 3.34 -5.33
N VAL A 32 9.05 2.28 -5.23
CA VAL A 32 9.48 1.01 -4.63
C VAL A 32 9.50 -0.15 -5.61
N ARG A 33 9.02 0.05 -6.82
CA ARG A 33 8.84 -1.01 -7.83
C ARG A 33 10.05 -1.92 -7.96
N HIS A 34 11.22 -1.35 -8.06
CA HIS A 34 12.47 -2.10 -8.29
C HIS A 34 12.91 -2.94 -7.08
N ARG A 35 12.31 -2.72 -5.91
CA ARG A 35 12.61 -3.47 -4.68
C ARG A 35 11.61 -4.58 -4.42
N LEU A 36 10.53 -4.66 -5.20
CA LEU A 36 9.49 -5.67 -5.01
C LEU A 36 9.88 -7.00 -5.68
N PRO A 37 9.39 -8.14 -5.17
CA PRO A 37 9.56 -9.42 -5.85
C PRO A 37 8.94 -9.40 -7.24
N GLN A 38 9.46 -10.26 -8.12
CA GLN A 38 9.03 -10.29 -9.52
C GLN A 38 7.53 -10.52 -9.67
N ALA A 39 6.95 -11.44 -8.91
CA ALA A 39 5.53 -11.75 -9.03
C ALA A 39 4.65 -10.54 -8.68
N ALA A 40 5.00 -9.83 -7.59
CA ALA A 40 4.28 -8.62 -7.20
C ALA A 40 4.45 -7.52 -8.25
N ARG A 41 5.66 -7.34 -8.75
CA ARG A 41 5.94 -6.32 -9.76
C ARG A 41 5.20 -6.60 -11.06
N GLN A 42 5.18 -7.84 -11.52
CA GLN A 42 4.43 -8.20 -12.73
C GLN A 42 2.95 -7.89 -12.60
N TYR A 43 2.36 -8.27 -11.47
CA TYR A 43 0.95 -8.01 -11.24
C TYR A 43 0.64 -6.51 -11.18
N LEU A 44 1.43 -5.76 -10.43
CA LEU A 44 1.20 -4.32 -10.25
C LEU A 44 1.49 -3.52 -11.53
N ASP A 45 2.51 -3.90 -12.30
CA ASP A 45 2.74 -3.32 -13.62
C ASP A 45 1.51 -3.51 -14.52
N GLY A 46 0.96 -4.72 -14.50
CA GLY A 46 -0.26 -5.02 -15.25
C GLY A 46 -1.44 -4.20 -14.77
N TRP A 47 -1.63 -4.11 -13.46
CA TRP A 47 -2.73 -3.33 -12.88
C TRP A 47 -2.71 -1.88 -13.38
N PHE A 48 -1.55 -1.22 -13.27
CA PHE A 48 -1.42 0.19 -13.66
C PHE A 48 -1.40 0.38 -15.18
N ALA A 49 -1.23 -0.70 -15.96
CA ALA A 49 -1.37 -0.69 -17.41
C ALA A 49 -2.78 -1.13 -17.85
N HIS A 50 -3.72 -1.19 -16.92
CA HIS A 50 -5.12 -1.58 -17.17
C HIS A 50 -5.30 -3.01 -17.68
N SER A 51 -4.41 -3.92 -17.28
CA SER A 51 -4.57 -5.35 -17.55
C SER A 51 -5.75 -5.90 -16.74
N THR A 52 -6.47 -6.85 -17.33
CA THR A 52 -7.56 -7.55 -16.65
C THR A 52 -7.13 -8.92 -16.14
N ALA A 53 -5.83 -9.24 -16.18
CA ALA A 53 -5.32 -10.51 -15.70
C ALA A 53 -5.60 -10.68 -14.21
N PRO A 54 -6.06 -11.88 -13.77
CA PRO A 54 -6.32 -12.09 -12.36
C PRO A 54 -5.01 -12.13 -11.56
N PRO A 55 -5.05 -11.71 -10.27
CA PRO A 55 -3.86 -11.77 -9.44
C PRO A 55 -3.48 -13.22 -9.11
N PRO A 56 -2.17 -13.53 -8.98
CA PRO A 56 -1.75 -14.80 -8.45
C PRO A 56 -2.31 -15.01 -7.03
N PRO A 57 -2.89 -16.17 -6.71
CA PRO A 57 -3.47 -16.38 -5.37
C PRO A 57 -2.47 -16.22 -4.24
N GLU A 58 -1.20 -16.55 -4.46
CA GLU A 58 -0.16 -16.46 -3.45
C GLU A 58 0.17 -15.03 -3.02
N LEU A 59 -0.19 -14.03 -3.81
CA LEU A 59 0.01 -12.64 -3.44
C LEU A 59 -1.00 -12.14 -2.41
N GLY A 60 -2.18 -12.77 -2.33
CA GLY A 60 -3.21 -12.34 -1.41
C GLY A 60 -3.73 -10.94 -1.69
N VAL A 61 -3.98 -10.62 -2.96
CA VAL A 61 -4.38 -9.27 -3.37
C VAL A 61 -5.77 -8.93 -2.87
N HIS A 62 -5.90 -7.76 -2.27
CA HIS A 62 -7.18 -7.14 -1.92
C HIS A 62 -7.35 -5.89 -2.77
N LEU A 63 -8.60 -5.50 -3.03
CA LEU A 63 -8.89 -4.22 -3.66
C LEU A 63 -9.46 -3.29 -2.61
N VAL A 64 -8.82 -2.13 -2.44
CA VAL A 64 -9.19 -1.17 -1.40
C VAL A 64 -9.75 0.08 -2.08
N PRO A 65 -11.01 0.46 -1.77
CA PRO A 65 -11.56 1.70 -2.30
C PRO A 65 -10.84 2.90 -1.68
N CYS A 66 -10.47 3.84 -2.53
CA CYS A 66 -9.77 5.05 -2.12
C CYS A 66 -10.46 6.26 -2.76
N ARG A 67 -10.82 7.24 -1.93
CA ARG A 67 -11.44 8.47 -2.38
C ARG A 67 -10.40 9.59 -2.42
N SER A 68 -10.35 10.31 -3.51
CA SER A 68 -9.48 11.47 -3.67
C SER A 68 -10.28 12.63 -4.27
N ILE A 69 -9.60 13.78 -4.46
CA ILE A 69 -10.23 14.92 -5.12
C ILE A 69 -10.63 14.63 -6.57
N HIS A 70 -10.05 13.57 -7.16
CA HIS A 70 -10.35 13.16 -8.53
C HIS A 70 -11.44 12.09 -8.59
N GLY A 71 -12.08 11.77 -7.47
CA GLY A 71 -13.13 10.78 -7.39
C GLY A 71 -12.72 9.54 -6.63
N GLN A 72 -13.47 8.47 -6.82
CA GLN A 72 -13.24 7.20 -6.13
C GLN A 72 -12.54 6.22 -7.06
N SER A 73 -11.54 5.51 -6.54
CA SER A 73 -10.81 4.49 -7.27
C SER A 73 -10.56 3.28 -6.38
N MET A 74 -10.20 2.15 -7.01
CA MET A 74 -9.78 0.96 -6.30
C MET A 74 -8.27 0.84 -6.41
N LEU A 75 -7.61 0.51 -5.30
CA LEU A 75 -6.17 0.29 -5.27
C LEU A 75 -5.87 -1.17 -4.97
N PRO A 76 -4.88 -1.77 -5.65
CA PRO A 76 -4.43 -3.11 -5.30
C PRO A 76 -3.62 -3.07 -4.02
N ALA A 77 -3.88 -4.00 -3.12
CA ALA A 77 -3.22 -4.05 -1.82
C ALA A 77 -2.73 -5.45 -1.52
N LEU A 78 -1.60 -5.55 -0.86
CA LEU A 78 -0.99 -6.80 -0.43
C LEU A 78 -0.91 -6.86 1.09
N PRO A 79 -1.05 -8.06 1.69
CA PRO A 79 -0.81 -8.21 3.12
C PRO A 79 0.60 -7.75 3.49
N ALA A 80 0.71 -7.03 4.60
CA ALA A 80 1.97 -6.42 4.98
C ALA A 80 2.09 -6.26 6.50
N ALA A 81 3.30 -5.94 6.92
CA ALA A 81 3.60 -5.48 8.26
C ALA A 81 4.48 -4.24 8.15
N LEU A 82 4.28 -3.31 9.06
CA LEU A 82 5.08 -2.09 9.14
C LEU A 82 6.04 -2.20 10.31
N GLN A 83 7.31 -1.86 10.09
CA GLN A 83 8.31 -1.83 11.14
C GLN A 83 8.98 -0.46 11.17
N LEU A 84 8.96 0.17 12.34
CA LEU A 84 9.63 1.44 12.59
C LEU A 84 10.55 1.25 13.78
N GLY A 85 11.86 1.17 13.53
CA GLY A 85 12.80 0.87 14.58
C GLY A 85 12.51 -0.49 15.22
N LYS A 86 12.20 -0.50 16.52
CA LYS A 86 11.86 -1.71 17.27
C LYS A 86 10.38 -2.06 17.20
N ASP A 87 9.54 -1.11 16.80
CA ASP A 87 8.09 -1.27 16.84
C ASP A 87 7.60 -1.92 15.55
N ARG A 88 6.63 -2.80 15.67
CA ARG A 88 6.09 -3.54 14.54
C ARG A 88 4.57 -3.61 14.63
N ALA A 89 3.92 -3.37 13.50
CA ALA A 89 2.48 -3.57 13.34
C ALA A 89 2.24 -4.61 12.26
N GLY A 90 1.62 -5.72 12.62
CA GLY A 90 1.24 -6.76 11.67
C GLY A 90 -0.21 -6.66 11.25
N GLY A 91 -0.62 -7.50 10.30
CA GLY A 91 -2.02 -7.57 9.87
C GLY A 91 -2.50 -6.34 9.13
N LEU A 92 -1.61 -5.65 8.43
CA LEU A 92 -1.92 -4.49 7.62
C LEU A 92 -2.07 -4.88 6.16
N LEU A 93 -2.59 -3.94 5.37
CA LEU A 93 -2.56 -3.99 3.91
C LEU A 93 -1.72 -2.82 3.40
N ALA A 94 -0.86 -3.12 2.43
CA ALA A 94 -0.11 -2.10 1.71
C ALA A 94 -0.79 -1.88 0.36
N ALA A 95 -1.46 -0.76 0.19
CA ALA A 95 -2.11 -0.38 -1.06
C ALA A 95 -1.14 0.43 -1.90
N PHE A 96 -1.12 0.15 -3.20
CA PHE A 96 -0.19 0.79 -4.13
C PHE A 96 -0.90 1.83 -4.97
N CYS A 97 -0.28 3.00 -5.12
CA CYS A 97 -0.80 4.09 -5.94
C CYS A 97 0.29 4.61 -6.88
N CYS A 98 -0.16 5.30 -7.94
CA CYS A 98 0.74 5.96 -8.89
C CYS A 98 0.28 7.41 -9.04
N PRO A 99 0.58 8.29 -8.08
CA PRO A 99 0.20 9.69 -8.21
C PRO A 99 0.96 10.37 -9.33
N THR A 100 0.31 11.33 -9.99
CA THR A 100 0.89 12.10 -11.08
C THR A 100 0.68 13.59 -10.80
N PRO A 101 1.73 14.35 -10.50
CA PRO A 101 3.12 13.91 -10.35
C PRO A 101 3.35 13.13 -9.05
N PRO A 102 4.42 12.33 -8.99
CA PRO A 102 4.74 11.64 -7.74
C PRO A 102 5.14 12.63 -6.64
N ASP A 103 4.83 12.29 -5.40
CA ASP A 103 5.21 13.10 -4.25
C ASP A 103 6.61 12.69 -3.77
N PRO A 104 7.61 13.59 -3.79
CA PRO A 104 8.96 13.23 -3.35
C PRO A 104 9.11 13.11 -1.83
N ALA A 105 8.10 13.53 -1.07
CA ALA A 105 8.21 13.60 0.40
C ALA A 105 8.12 12.22 1.06
N TRP A 106 7.53 11.23 0.39
CA TRP A 106 7.30 9.92 1.02
C TRP A 106 7.29 8.80 -0.01
N GLU A 107 7.68 7.61 0.42
CA GLU A 107 7.48 6.38 -0.34
C GLU A 107 6.29 5.60 0.21
N LEU A 108 6.09 5.68 1.52
CA LEU A 108 4.98 5.05 2.22
C LEU A 108 4.33 6.06 3.15
N LEU A 109 3.01 6.08 3.16
CA LEU A 109 2.21 6.94 4.02
C LEU A 109 1.41 6.06 4.98
N TYR A 110 1.46 6.35 6.28
CA TYR A 110 0.67 5.63 7.26
C TYR A 110 -0.03 6.62 8.19
N GLY A 111 -1.23 6.23 8.62
CA GLY A 111 -2.05 7.06 9.48
C GLY A 111 -2.05 6.57 10.92
N GLU A 112 -2.92 7.17 11.72
CA GLU A 112 -3.04 6.87 13.13
C GLU A 112 -3.47 5.43 13.39
N ASP A 113 -4.31 4.86 12.52
CA ASP A 113 -4.77 3.48 12.65
C ASP A 113 -3.59 2.50 12.66
N ALA A 114 -2.67 2.66 11.72
CA ALA A 114 -1.47 1.83 11.68
C ALA A 114 -0.51 2.16 12.81
N ALA A 115 -0.38 3.45 13.15
CA ALA A 115 0.52 3.90 14.22
C ALA A 115 0.13 3.28 15.57
N GLN A 116 -1.17 3.18 15.86
CA GLN A 116 -1.65 2.59 17.11
C GLN A 116 -1.38 1.10 17.22
N LEU A 117 -1.13 0.41 16.12
CA LEU A 117 -0.81 -1.00 16.10
C LEU A 117 0.69 -1.28 16.31
N LEU A 118 1.52 -0.25 16.28
CA LEU A 118 2.96 -0.39 16.51
C LEU A 118 3.23 -0.68 17.99
N LEU A 119 3.86 -1.80 18.25
CA LEU A 119 4.18 -2.25 19.61
C LEU A 119 5.69 -2.50 19.76
#